data_42ad87a8d0390103b2d46120c3a7b06e
#
_entry.id   42ad87a8d0390103b2d46120c3a7b06e
#
_cell.length_a   1.000
_cell.length_b   1.000
_cell.length_c   1.000
_cell.angle_alpha   90.00
_cell.angle_beta   90.00
_cell.angle_gamma   90.00
#
_symmetry.space_group_name_H-M   'P 1'
#
loop_
_entity.id
_entity.type
_entity.pdbx_description
1 polymer ?
#
loop_
_entity_poly.entity_id
_entity_poly.type
_entity_poly.pdbx_seq_one_letter_code
_entity_poly.pdbx_strand_id
1 'polypeptide(L)'
;MSFPRICVAGIDPGTRKHVRPTTTPTDPITRKLLRKRGGPFGMAAVVDLGVVVPEPTPPETEDHRCKVTEVRHVEEMAGEEFLQMLDEVSALDIACAFGPALERVGWKYAVEVGRGECSLAVIRARKQLELAVSEQFGRLQLRLNDVDPPTYLPVTDVRFYEADQETIKTALVDDVNRRLKRGVDAFLMLGLARAYRASNDDRDRHWLQLNGLCLVDKPTDDLP
;
A
#
# COMPACT_ATOMS: atom_id res chain seq x y z
N MET A 1 -18.64 19.06 2.72
CA MET A 1 -18.37 17.67 2.29
C MET A 1 -17.03 17.25 2.87
N SER A 2 -17.00 16.30 3.80
CA SER A 2 -15.75 15.79 4.36
C SER A 2 -15.14 14.83 3.33
N PHE A 3 -13.85 15.05 2.96
CA PHE A 3 -13.15 14.12 2.10
C PHE A 3 -12.75 12.88 2.93
N PRO A 4 -12.90 11.68 2.37
CA PRO A 4 -12.48 10.46 3.06
C PRO A 4 -10.97 10.50 3.36
N ARG A 5 -10.61 9.96 4.51
CA ARG A 5 -9.21 9.79 4.91
C ARG A 5 -8.52 8.79 4.00
N ILE A 6 -7.23 9.00 3.78
CA ILE A 6 -6.36 8.06 3.08
C ILE A 6 -5.14 7.76 3.94
N CYS A 7 -4.59 6.55 3.78
CA CYS A 7 -3.26 6.24 4.27
C CYS A 7 -2.24 6.57 3.17
N VAL A 8 -1.12 7.12 3.59
CA VAL A 8 0.03 7.37 2.72
C VAL A 8 1.21 6.61 3.31
N ALA A 9 2.00 6.01 2.45
CA ALA A 9 3.27 5.40 2.81
C ALA A 9 4.30 5.79 1.75
N GLY A 10 5.53 5.91 2.15
CA GLY A 10 6.65 6.23 1.28
C GLY A 10 7.92 5.50 1.71
N ILE A 11 8.99 5.78 1.01
CA ILE A 11 10.34 5.31 1.29
C ILE A 11 11.21 6.55 1.40
N ASP A 12 11.98 6.67 2.47
CA ASP A 12 12.98 7.72 2.61
C ASP A 12 14.11 7.46 1.59
N PRO A 13 14.35 8.35 0.63
CA PRO A 13 15.33 8.10 -0.42
C PRO A 13 16.77 8.08 0.10
N GLY A 14 17.05 8.66 1.26
CA GLY A 14 18.39 8.65 1.87
C GLY A 14 18.68 7.37 2.66
N THR A 15 17.71 6.86 3.40
CA THR A 15 17.89 5.71 4.31
C THR A 15 17.31 4.41 3.78
N ARG A 16 16.51 4.44 2.73
CA ARG A 16 15.73 3.32 2.17
C ARG A 16 14.74 2.70 3.17
N LYS A 17 14.42 3.40 4.24
CA LYS A 17 13.43 2.95 5.22
C LYS A 17 12.02 3.35 4.79
N HIS A 18 11.07 2.49 5.09
CA HIS A 18 9.66 2.84 4.95
C HIS A 18 9.27 3.92 5.96
N VAL A 19 8.40 4.83 5.54
CA VAL A 19 7.85 5.91 6.36
C VAL A 19 6.35 5.97 6.13
N ARG A 20 5.58 6.00 7.20
CA ARG A 20 4.15 6.25 7.15
C ARG A 20 3.83 7.55 7.90
N PRO A 21 3.54 8.65 7.19
CA PRO A 21 3.10 9.87 7.83
C PRO A 21 1.76 9.64 8.54
N THR A 22 1.73 9.94 9.82
CA THR A 22 0.52 9.94 10.66
C THR A 22 0.17 11.36 11.07
N THR A 23 -1.09 11.60 11.36
CA THR A 23 -1.58 12.92 11.75
C THR A 23 -2.64 12.81 12.84
N THR A 24 -2.98 13.93 13.45
CA THR A 24 -4.04 13.96 14.46
C THR A 24 -5.43 13.78 13.82
N PRO A 25 -6.44 13.33 14.59
CA PRO A 25 -7.81 13.22 14.10
C PRO A 25 -8.40 14.53 13.55
N THR A 26 -7.90 15.67 14.02
CA THR A 26 -8.34 17.02 13.63
C THR A 26 -7.65 17.54 12.37
N ASP A 27 -6.54 16.90 11.94
CA ASP A 27 -5.78 17.28 10.76
C ASP A 27 -5.50 16.04 9.86
N PRO A 28 -6.53 15.38 9.33
CA PRO A 28 -6.37 14.10 8.65
C PRO A 28 -5.79 14.25 7.26
N ILE A 29 -4.96 13.28 6.86
CA ILE A 29 -4.57 13.11 5.45
C ILE A 29 -5.81 12.65 4.67
N THR A 30 -6.20 13.42 3.67
CA THR A 30 -7.39 13.16 2.87
C THR A 30 -7.06 13.14 1.37
N ARG A 31 -8.00 12.67 0.54
CA ARG A 31 -7.85 12.69 -0.93
C ARG A 31 -7.60 14.07 -1.54
N LYS A 32 -7.84 15.16 -0.83
CA LYS A 32 -7.45 16.52 -1.28
C LYS A 32 -5.95 16.66 -1.48
N LEU A 33 -5.15 15.90 -0.72
CA LEU A 33 -3.70 15.95 -0.73
C LEU A 33 -3.06 15.09 -1.81
N LEU A 34 -3.84 14.45 -2.68
CA LEU A 34 -3.32 13.71 -3.82
C LEU A 34 -2.83 14.66 -4.93
N ARG A 35 -1.73 14.29 -5.62
CA ARG A 35 -1.11 15.04 -6.74
C ARG A 35 -2.12 15.44 -7.80
N LYS A 36 -3.00 14.55 -8.22
CA LYS A 36 -4.07 14.82 -9.20
C LYS A 36 -5.09 15.88 -8.73
N ARG A 37 -5.02 16.32 -7.48
CA ARG A 37 -5.83 17.39 -6.90
C ARG A 37 -4.99 18.61 -6.49
N GLY A 38 -3.71 18.65 -6.90
CA GLY A 38 -2.77 19.69 -6.54
C GLY A 38 -2.10 19.52 -5.17
N GLY A 39 -2.33 18.38 -4.50
CA GLY A 39 -1.70 18.06 -3.23
C GLY A 39 -0.28 17.48 -3.39
N PRO A 40 0.42 17.18 -2.27
CA PRO A 40 1.80 16.71 -2.30
C PRO A 40 1.96 15.21 -2.62
N PHE A 41 0.95 14.36 -2.35
CA PHE A 41 1.09 12.90 -2.38
C PHE A 41 0.72 12.27 -3.72
N GLY A 42 1.63 11.50 -4.29
CA GLY A 42 1.45 10.73 -5.52
C GLY A 42 2.46 9.60 -5.62
N MET A 43 2.30 8.75 -6.62
CA MET A 43 3.30 7.73 -6.95
C MET A 43 4.57 8.45 -7.44
N ALA A 44 5.73 8.01 -7.00
CA ALA A 44 7.04 8.61 -7.30
C ALA A 44 7.20 10.10 -6.91
N ALA A 45 6.24 10.70 -6.19
CA ALA A 45 6.38 12.06 -5.69
C ALA A 45 7.36 12.11 -4.51
N VAL A 46 8.38 12.94 -4.60
CA VAL A 46 9.27 13.27 -3.48
C VAL A 46 8.59 14.33 -2.63
N VAL A 47 8.44 14.03 -1.35
CA VAL A 47 7.66 14.86 -0.42
C VAL A 47 8.48 15.19 0.80
N ASP A 48 8.57 16.50 1.13
CA ASP A 48 9.06 16.97 2.42
C ASP A 48 7.90 16.92 3.44
N LEU A 49 8.05 16.13 4.49
CA LEU A 49 7.05 15.99 5.55
C LEU A 49 7.15 17.09 6.62
N GLY A 50 8.16 17.99 6.52
CA GLY A 50 8.49 18.96 7.55
C GLY A 50 9.04 18.29 8.81
N VAL A 51 8.68 18.82 9.97
CA VAL A 51 9.11 18.24 11.25
C VAL A 51 8.32 16.97 11.54
N VAL A 52 9.02 15.84 11.66
CA VAL A 52 8.41 14.54 11.98
C VAL A 52 8.82 14.06 13.37
N VAL A 53 7.89 13.38 14.04
CA VAL A 53 8.12 12.72 15.33
C VAL A 53 7.88 11.22 15.15
N PRO A 54 8.90 10.38 15.30
CA PRO A 54 8.71 8.93 15.26
C PRO A 54 7.75 8.45 16.36
N GLU A 55 6.79 7.61 16.01
CA GLU A 55 5.82 7.00 16.93
C GLU A 55 5.75 5.48 16.72
N PRO A 56 6.90 4.77 16.84
CA PRO A 56 6.95 3.35 16.55
C PRO A 56 6.15 2.55 17.57
N THR A 57 5.21 1.74 17.10
CA THR A 57 4.45 0.77 17.89
C THR A 57 4.35 -0.52 17.08
N PRO A 58 4.90 -1.66 17.56
CA PRO A 58 4.83 -2.91 16.79
C PRO A 58 3.40 -3.32 16.40
N PRO A 59 3.17 -3.68 15.12
CA PRO A 59 4.12 -3.73 14.02
C PRO A 59 4.32 -2.40 13.28
N GLU A 60 3.63 -1.32 13.64
CA GLU A 60 3.65 -0.03 12.92
C GLU A 60 4.89 0.81 13.29
N THR A 61 6.07 0.25 13.03
CA THR A 61 7.36 0.88 13.41
C THR A 61 7.77 2.02 12.48
N GLU A 62 7.10 2.18 11.35
CA GLU A 62 7.33 3.20 10.34
C GLU A 62 6.51 4.47 10.58
N ASP A 63 5.71 4.53 11.63
CA ASP A 63 4.85 5.67 11.93
C ASP A 63 5.65 6.91 12.33
N HIS A 64 5.39 8.00 11.62
CA HIS A 64 5.99 9.32 11.86
C HIS A 64 4.90 10.37 11.87
N ARG A 65 4.65 10.96 13.03
CA ARG A 65 3.67 12.04 13.13
C ARG A 65 4.21 13.32 12.50
N CYS A 66 3.41 13.91 11.63
CA CYS A 66 3.67 15.18 10.97
C CYS A 66 2.44 16.09 11.04
N LYS A 67 2.60 17.35 10.60
CA LYS A 67 1.48 18.27 10.38
C LYS A 67 1.23 18.41 8.89
N VAL A 68 -0.03 18.21 8.47
CA VAL A 68 -0.42 18.32 7.06
C VAL A 68 -0.03 19.68 6.45
N THR A 69 -0.09 20.75 7.22
CA THR A 69 0.25 22.11 6.79
C THR A 69 1.73 22.31 6.48
N GLU A 70 2.62 21.44 6.98
CA GLU A 70 4.07 21.48 6.74
C GLU A 70 4.48 20.61 5.56
N VAL A 71 3.61 19.69 5.11
CA VAL A 71 3.91 18.74 4.03
C VAL A 71 3.94 19.46 2.68
N ARG A 72 5.02 19.25 1.92
CA ARG A 72 5.25 19.89 0.62
C ARG A 72 5.71 18.88 -0.41
N HIS A 73 5.22 19.03 -1.63
CA HIS A 73 5.80 18.38 -2.78
C HIS A 73 7.13 19.05 -3.13
N VAL A 74 8.15 18.26 -3.36
CA VAL A 74 9.49 18.73 -3.76
C VAL A 74 9.65 18.56 -5.27
N GLU A 75 9.60 17.32 -5.75
CA GLU A 75 9.79 16.97 -7.16
C GLU A 75 9.14 15.62 -7.49
N GLU A 76 9.12 15.26 -8.75
CA GLU A 76 8.78 13.92 -9.23
C GLU A 76 10.06 13.14 -9.50
N MET A 77 10.20 11.98 -8.88
CA MET A 77 11.31 11.07 -9.15
C MET A 77 11.18 10.48 -10.54
N ALA A 78 12.30 10.38 -11.28
CA ALA A 78 12.30 9.71 -12.58
C ALA A 78 11.88 8.24 -12.45
N GLY A 79 11.17 7.72 -13.47
CA GLY A 79 10.62 6.37 -13.41
C GLY A 79 11.65 5.28 -13.18
N GLU A 80 12.84 5.39 -13.82
CA GLU A 80 13.95 4.45 -13.61
C GLU A 80 14.51 4.50 -12.19
N GLU A 81 14.69 5.70 -11.64
CA GLU A 81 15.17 5.90 -10.28
C GLU A 81 14.15 5.36 -9.25
N PHE A 82 12.88 5.59 -9.50
CA PHE A 82 11.81 5.05 -8.65
C PHE A 82 11.78 3.53 -8.67
N LEU A 83 11.90 2.89 -9.85
CA LEU A 83 11.98 1.44 -9.96
C LEU A 83 13.23 0.88 -9.28
N GLN A 84 14.37 1.54 -9.41
CA GLN A 84 15.59 1.14 -8.72
C GLN A 84 15.40 1.20 -7.21
N MET A 85 14.81 2.28 -6.68
CA MET A 85 14.51 2.41 -5.25
C MET A 85 13.57 1.30 -4.77
N LEU A 86 12.53 0.96 -5.54
CA LEU A 86 11.63 -0.13 -5.19
C LEU A 86 12.34 -1.49 -5.18
N ASP A 87 13.25 -1.73 -6.14
CA ASP A 87 14.03 -2.97 -6.22
C ASP A 87 14.99 -3.11 -5.02
N GLU A 88 15.68 -2.02 -4.65
CA GLU A 88 16.59 -1.96 -3.50
C GLU A 88 15.92 -2.31 -2.16
N VAL A 89 14.65 -1.93 -1.97
CA VAL A 89 13.90 -2.20 -0.74
C VAL A 89 13.02 -3.44 -0.80
N SER A 90 12.98 -4.11 -1.96
CA SER A 90 12.13 -5.28 -2.15
C SER A 90 12.60 -6.48 -1.34
N ALA A 91 11.71 -7.07 -0.58
CA ALA A 91 11.90 -8.40 -0.02
C ALA A 91 11.62 -9.49 -1.07
N LEU A 92 12.19 -10.68 -0.83
CA LEU A 92 12.04 -11.83 -1.74
C LEU A 92 10.57 -12.28 -1.87
N ASP A 93 9.86 -12.31 -0.75
CA ASP A 93 8.45 -12.70 -0.64
C ASP A 93 7.79 -12.09 0.60
N ILE A 94 6.52 -12.37 0.79
CA ILE A 94 5.73 -11.85 1.92
C ILE A 94 6.28 -12.33 3.28
N ALA A 95 6.73 -13.58 3.37
CA ALA A 95 7.26 -14.14 4.61
C ALA A 95 8.59 -13.50 4.99
N CYS A 96 9.48 -13.28 4.02
CA CYS A 96 10.72 -12.54 4.21
C CYS A 96 10.47 -11.08 4.60
N ALA A 97 9.40 -10.46 4.06
CA ALA A 97 9.07 -9.07 4.31
C ALA A 97 8.59 -8.81 5.74
N PHE A 98 7.68 -9.66 6.25
CA PHE A 98 7.03 -9.44 7.56
C PHE A 98 7.54 -10.37 8.66
N GLY A 99 8.41 -11.33 8.32
CA GLY A 99 9.06 -12.23 9.27
C GLY A 99 8.12 -13.24 9.94
N PRO A 100 8.58 -13.89 11.03
CA PRO A 100 7.87 -15.01 11.65
C PRO A 100 6.59 -14.62 12.40
N ALA A 101 6.35 -13.34 12.63
CA ALA A 101 5.11 -12.87 13.25
C ALA A 101 3.91 -12.90 12.28
N LEU A 102 4.18 -13.04 10.97
CA LEU A 102 3.11 -13.14 9.97
C LEU A 102 2.49 -14.54 9.99
N GLU A 103 1.22 -14.60 10.28
CA GLU A 103 0.44 -15.84 10.34
C GLU A 103 -0.56 -15.91 9.19
N ARG A 104 -0.78 -17.11 8.68
CA ARG A 104 -1.87 -17.38 7.75
C ARG A 104 -3.16 -17.68 8.52
N VAL A 105 -4.18 -16.88 8.29
CA VAL A 105 -5.53 -17.04 8.90
C VAL A 105 -6.54 -17.26 7.76
N GLY A 106 -6.86 -18.52 7.50
CA GLY A 106 -7.66 -18.90 6.33
C GLY A 106 -6.98 -18.52 5.01
N TRP A 107 -7.62 -17.65 4.23
CA TRP A 107 -7.15 -17.17 2.92
C TRP A 107 -6.35 -15.86 2.99
N LYS A 108 -6.09 -15.36 4.19
CA LYS A 108 -5.46 -14.06 4.45
C LYS A 108 -4.20 -14.24 5.29
N TYR A 109 -3.41 -13.17 5.34
CA TYR A 109 -2.30 -13.05 6.28
C TYR A 109 -2.59 -11.96 7.30
N ALA A 110 -2.11 -12.17 8.52
CA ALA A 110 -2.24 -11.20 9.60
C ALA A 110 -1.07 -11.29 10.59
N VAL A 111 -0.91 -10.24 11.38
CA VAL A 111 0.01 -10.18 12.51
C VAL A 111 -0.80 -9.87 13.77
N GLU A 112 -0.52 -10.52 14.89
CA GLU A 112 -1.13 -10.23 16.19
C GLU A 112 -0.71 -8.84 16.68
N VAL A 113 -1.60 -8.20 17.44
CA VAL A 113 -1.33 -6.89 18.06
C VAL A 113 -0.09 -6.94 18.94
N GLY A 114 0.78 -5.95 18.78
CA GLY A 114 2.04 -5.86 19.54
C GLY A 114 3.14 -6.80 19.06
N ARG A 115 2.93 -7.52 17.94
CA ARG A 115 3.94 -8.38 17.33
C ARG A 115 4.35 -7.84 15.96
N GLY A 116 5.47 -8.36 15.44
CA GLY A 116 6.04 -7.95 14.16
C GLY A 116 7.01 -6.78 14.28
N GLU A 117 7.87 -6.66 13.29
CA GLU A 117 8.95 -5.66 13.25
C GLU A 117 8.67 -4.54 12.26
N CYS A 118 7.73 -4.74 11.35
CA CYS A 118 7.32 -3.77 10.35
C CYS A 118 5.86 -3.95 9.96
N SER A 119 5.26 -2.90 9.45
CA SER A 119 3.90 -2.92 8.90
C SER A 119 3.84 -2.53 7.42
N LEU A 120 4.95 -2.17 6.82
CA LEU A 120 5.07 -1.80 5.41
C LEU A 120 6.18 -2.61 4.75
N ALA A 121 5.95 -3.03 3.52
CA ALA A 121 6.96 -3.72 2.73
C ALA A 121 6.71 -3.53 1.22
N VAL A 122 7.76 -3.75 0.44
CA VAL A 122 7.68 -3.90 -1.01
C VAL A 122 8.13 -5.30 -1.38
N ILE A 123 7.44 -5.96 -2.30
CA ILE A 123 7.92 -7.18 -2.95
C ILE A 123 7.83 -7.03 -4.47
N ARG A 124 8.79 -7.58 -5.19
CA ARG A 124 8.73 -7.66 -6.65
C ARG A 124 8.06 -8.96 -7.07
N ALA A 125 6.86 -8.87 -7.60
CA ALA A 125 6.11 -10.02 -8.07
C ALA A 125 6.42 -10.29 -9.54
N ARG A 126 6.86 -11.52 -9.81
CA ARG A 126 7.23 -12.01 -11.17
C ARG A 126 6.27 -13.06 -11.70
N LYS A 127 5.17 -13.36 -10.99
CA LYS A 127 4.28 -14.49 -11.31
C LYS A 127 2.81 -14.06 -11.24
N GLN A 128 1.99 -14.96 -11.74
CA GLN A 128 0.55 -14.91 -11.94
C GLN A 128 -0.23 -14.15 -10.85
N LEU A 129 -0.32 -12.85 -11.06
CA LEU A 129 -1.15 -11.96 -10.27
C LEU A 129 -2.46 -11.72 -11.02
N GLU A 130 -3.53 -11.56 -10.28
CA GLU A 130 -4.82 -11.18 -10.85
C GLU A 130 -5.57 -10.27 -9.88
N LEU A 131 -6.05 -9.14 -10.39
CA LEU A 131 -7.01 -8.32 -9.69
C LEU A 131 -8.41 -8.85 -9.97
N ALA A 132 -9.15 -9.19 -8.93
CA ALA A 132 -10.51 -9.72 -9.04
C ALA A 132 -11.44 -9.04 -8.04
N VAL A 133 -12.70 -8.89 -8.42
CA VAL A 133 -13.74 -8.45 -7.50
C VAL A 133 -14.29 -9.66 -6.75
N SER A 134 -14.24 -9.62 -5.42
CA SER A 134 -14.83 -10.68 -4.60
C SER A 134 -16.33 -10.74 -4.80
N GLU A 135 -16.85 -11.89 -5.22
CA GLU A 135 -18.29 -12.13 -5.37
C GLU A 135 -19.04 -11.96 -4.04
N GLN A 136 -18.42 -12.34 -2.93
CA GLN A 136 -19.03 -12.29 -1.61
C GLN A 136 -19.12 -10.88 -1.03
N PHE A 137 -18.11 -10.02 -1.31
CA PHE A 137 -17.96 -8.73 -0.62
C PHE A 137 -18.02 -7.53 -1.56
N GLY A 138 -18.03 -7.73 -2.89
CA GLY A 138 -17.97 -6.66 -3.88
C GLY A 138 -16.70 -5.80 -3.82
N ARG A 139 -15.63 -6.30 -3.19
CA ARG A 139 -14.37 -5.57 -2.97
C ARG A 139 -13.28 -6.08 -3.89
N LEU A 140 -12.43 -5.17 -4.35
CA LEU A 140 -11.26 -5.51 -5.15
C LEU A 140 -10.22 -6.24 -4.29
N GLN A 141 -9.69 -7.34 -4.82
CA GLN A 141 -8.66 -8.16 -4.21
C GLN A 141 -7.56 -8.47 -5.22
N LEU A 142 -6.32 -8.54 -4.75
CA LEU A 142 -5.23 -9.14 -5.50
C LEU A 142 -5.17 -10.63 -5.14
N ARG A 143 -5.27 -11.48 -6.14
CA ARG A 143 -5.06 -12.92 -6.03
C ARG A 143 -3.60 -13.25 -6.32
N LEU A 144 -2.96 -13.95 -5.38
CA LEU A 144 -1.63 -14.53 -5.53
C LEU A 144 -1.80 -16.03 -5.80
N ASN A 145 -1.43 -16.47 -6.99
CA ASN A 145 -1.62 -17.85 -7.45
C ASN A 145 -0.41 -18.76 -7.23
N ASP A 146 0.68 -18.23 -6.69
CA ASP A 146 1.93 -18.95 -6.43
C ASP A 146 1.97 -19.68 -5.08
N VAL A 147 0.92 -19.58 -4.28
CA VAL A 147 0.71 -20.31 -3.03
C VAL A 147 -0.53 -21.19 -3.13
N ASP A 148 -0.43 -22.41 -2.60
CA ASP A 148 -1.57 -23.35 -2.53
C ASP A 148 -2.01 -23.53 -1.05
N PRO A 149 -3.25 -23.20 -0.73
CA PRO A 149 -4.28 -22.56 -1.56
C PRO A 149 -3.97 -21.07 -1.86
N PRO A 150 -4.56 -20.47 -2.92
CA PRO A 150 -4.32 -19.08 -3.27
C PRO A 150 -4.59 -18.11 -2.11
N THR A 151 -3.83 -17.03 -2.07
CA THR A 151 -4.04 -15.96 -1.08
C THR A 151 -4.72 -14.76 -1.75
N TYR A 152 -5.59 -14.10 -0.99
CA TYR A 152 -6.32 -12.93 -1.45
C TYR A 152 -5.98 -11.74 -0.55
N LEU A 153 -5.42 -10.67 -1.14
CA LEU A 153 -5.11 -9.43 -0.44
C LEU A 153 -6.14 -8.36 -0.80
N PRO A 154 -6.85 -7.79 0.18
CA PRO A 154 -7.70 -6.62 -0.10
C PRO A 154 -6.87 -5.50 -0.73
N VAL A 155 -7.38 -4.88 -1.79
CA VAL A 155 -6.74 -3.74 -2.46
C VAL A 155 -7.29 -2.45 -1.86
N THR A 156 -6.40 -1.64 -1.30
CA THR A 156 -6.74 -0.33 -0.72
C THR A 156 -6.11 0.83 -1.50
N ASP A 157 -5.45 0.54 -2.60
CA ASP A 157 -4.91 1.54 -3.51
C ASP A 157 -6.04 2.41 -4.07
N VAL A 158 -6.08 3.66 -3.65
CA VAL A 158 -7.15 4.61 -3.99
C VAL A 158 -7.28 4.92 -5.48
N ARG A 159 -6.27 4.55 -6.29
CA ARG A 159 -6.28 4.75 -7.73
C ARG A 159 -7.29 3.83 -8.43
N PHE A 160 -7.57 2.66 -7.86
CA PHE A 160 -8.54 1.70 -8.37
C PHE A 160 -10.00 2.06 -8.06
N TYR A 161 -10.25 3.13 -7.34
CA TYR A 161 -11.58 3.52 -6.90
C TYR A 161 -11.96 4.92 -7.36
N GLU A 162 -13.25 5.13 -7.59
CA GLU A 162 -13.80 6.44 -7.84
C GLU A 162 -13.70 7.35 -6.60
N ALA A 163 -14.24 8.55 -6.69
CA ALA A 163 -14.14 9.54 -5.62
C ALA A 163 -14.83 9.11 -4.31
N ASP A 164 -15.79 8.20 -4.37
CA ASP A 164 -16.51 7.61 -3.24
C ASP A 164 -15.68 6.58 -2.45
N GLN A 165 -14.58 6.07 -3.02
CA GLN A 165 -13.73 4.99 -2.49
C GLN A 165 -14.45 3.62 -2.39
N GLU A 166 -15.56 3.47 -3.04
CA GLU A 166 -16.37 2.24 -3.05
C GLU A 166 -16.51 1.68 -4.46
N THR A 167 -16.80 2.55 -5.43
CA THR A 167 -16.95 2.17 -6.84
C THR A 167 -15.62 1.84 -7.47
N ILE A 168 -15.47 0.61 -7.94
CA ILE A 168 -14.26 0.10 -8.57
C ILE A 168 -14.18 0.60 -10.02
N LYS A 169 -13.04 1.10 -10.44
CA LYS A 169 -12.73 1.46 -11.83
C LYS A 169 -12.42 0.22 -12.64
N THR A 170 -13.44 -0.45 -13.13
CA THR A 170 -13.32 -1.74 -13.84
C THR A 170 -12.40 -1.67 -15.05
N ALA A 171 -12.48 -0.60 -15.86
CA ALA A 171 -11.60 -0.41 -17.02
C ALA A 171 -10.11 -0.39 -16.64
N LEU A 172 -9.76 0.20 -15.48
CA LEU A 172 -8.40 0.21 -14.97
C LEU A 172 -7.97 -1.19 -14.50
N VAL A 173 -8.84 -1.90 -13.79
CA VAL A 173 -8.60 -3.28 -13.35
C VAL A 173 -8.33 -4.17 -14.56
N ASP A 174 -9.13 -4.04 -15.63
CA ASP A 174 -8.99 -4.81 -16.86
C ASP A 174 -7.66 -4.48 -17.59
N ASP A 175 -7.26 -3.21 -17.60
CA ASP A 175 -5.97 -2.80 -18.20
C ASP A 175 -4.79 -3.38 -17.44
N VAL A 176 -4.77 -3.26 -16.12
CA VAL A 176 -3.75 -3.83 -15.26
C VAL A 176 -3.67 -5.35 -15.44
N ASN A 177 -4.80 -6.05 -15.39
CA ASN A 177 -4.84 -7.50 -15.60
C ASN A 177 -4.31 -7.91 -16.98
N ARG A 178 -4.62 -7.14 -18.04
CA ARG A 178 -4.11 -7.40 -19.38
C ARG A 178 -2.58 -7.27 -19.44
N ARG A 179 -2.01 -6.30 -18.74
CA ARG A 179 -0.55 -6.09 -18.67
C ARG A 179 0.12 -7.19 -17.86
N LEU A 180 -0.42 -7.56 -16.71
CA LEU A 180 0.06 -8.68 -15.90
C LEU A 180 0.03 -10.00 -16.67
N LYS A 181 -1.03 -10.29 -17.42
CA LYS A 181 -1.14 -11.48 -18.30
C LYS A 181 -0.12 -11.49 -19.44
N ARG A 182 0.37 -10.34 -19.87
CA ARG A 182 1.46 -10.21 -20.86
C ARG A 182 2.86 -10.37 -20.25
N GLY A 183 2.95 -10.59 -18.95
CA GLY A 183 4.20 -10.81 -18.24
C GLY A 183 4.91 -9.53 -17.78
N VAL A 184 4.18 -8.40 -17.68
CA VAL A 184 4.74 -7.20 -17.07
C VAL A 184 4.96 -7.46 -15.59
N ASP A 185 6.18 -7.25 -15.11
CA ASP A 185 6.53 -7.31 -13.69
C ASP A 185 5.84 -6.19 -12.90
N ALA A 186 5.59 -6.47 -11.63
CA ALA A 186 4.97 -5.50 -10.73
C ALA A 186 5.68 -5.45 -9.38
N PHE A 187 5.74 -4.26 -8.79
CA PHE A 187 6.04 -4.10 -7.37
C PHE A 187 4.72 -3.98 -6.60
N LEU A 188 4.60 -4.79 -5.56
CA LEU A 188 3.48 -4.79 -4.63
C LEU A 188 3.90 -4.03 -3.37
N MET A 189 3.28 -2.90 -3.12
CA MET A 189 3.44 -2.13 -1.88
C MET A 189 2.42 -2.67 -0.88
N LEU A 190 2.92 -3.46 0.05
CA LEU A 190 2.11 -4.17 1.03
C LEU A 190 2.05 -3.38 2.34
N GLY A 191 0.96 -3.53 3.06
CA GLY A 191 0.80 -2.94 4.38
C GLY A 191 -0.10 -3.74 5.30
N LEU A 192 0.19 -3.69 6.58
CA LEU A 192 -0.70 -4.17 7.62
C LEU A 192 -1.71 -3.08 7.97
N ALA A 193 -2.99 -3.41 7.94
CA ALA A 193 -4.06 -2.53 8.41
C ALA A 193 -3.90 -2.22 9.90
N ARG A 194 -4.46 -1.10 10.38
CA ARG A 194 -4.65 -0.89 11.83
C ARG A 194 -5.41 -2.07 12.40
N ALA A 195 -5.07 -2.46 13.63
CA ALA A 195 -5.68 -3.62 14.26
C ALA A 195 -7.21 -3.53 14.30
N TYR A 196 -7.87 -4.58 13.87
CA TYR A 196 -9.31 -4.74 14.01
C TYR A 196 -9.71 -6.21 14.04
N ARG A 197 -10.87 -6.47 14.62
CA ARG A 197 -11.45 -7.81 14.67
C ARG A 197 -12.27 -8.06 13.41
N ALA A 198 -11.87 -9.05 12.62
CA ALA A 198 -12.70 -9.52 11.53
C ALA A 198 -13.92 -10.29 12.08
N SER A 199 -15.02 -10.32 11.34
CA SER A 199 -16.29 -10.95 11.79
C SER A 199 -16.19 -12.44 12.12
N ASN A 200 -15.16 -13.09 11.60
CA ASN A 200 -14.89 -14.53 11.77
C ASN A 200 -13.60 -14.80 12.57
N ASP A 201 -13.10 -13.83 13.31
CA ASP A 201 -11.94 -13.95 14.18
C ASP A 201 -12.33 -13.56 15.62
N ASP A 202 -11.70 -14.19 16.61
CA ASP A 202 -11.91 -13.91 18.03
C ASP A 202 -10.94 -12.84 18.58
N ARG A 203 -9.95 -12.41 17.76
CA ARG A 203 -8.87 -11.49 18.13
C ARG A 203 -8.80 -10.30 17.21
N ASP A 204 -8.25 -9.20 17.74
CA ASP A 204 -7.83 -8.08 16.93
C ASP A 204 -6.48 -8.40 16.28
N ARG A 205 -6.37 -8.16 14.97
CA ARG A 205 -5.16 -8.41 14.17
C ARG A 205 -4.90 -7.28 13.19
N HIS A 206 -3.65 -7.17 12.79
CA HIS A 206 -3.21 -6.34 11.67
C HIS A 206 -3.27 -7.18 10.40
N TRP A 207 -4.27 -6.95 9.56
CA TRP A 207 -4.50 -7.73 8.33
C TRP A 207 -3.68 -7.20 7.18
N LEU A 208 -3.02 -8.11 6.44
CA LEU A 208 -2.22 -7.77 5.27
C LEU A 208 -3.12 -7.33 4.11
N GLN A 209 -2.71 -6.26 3.42
CA GLN A 209 -3.42 -5.69 2.28
C GLN A 209 -2.44 -5.15 1.24
N LEU A 210 -2.91 -4.97 0.01
CA LEU A 210 -2.20 -4.27 -1.05
C LEU A 210 -2.53 -2.77 -0.98
N ASN A 211 -1.54 -1.95 -0.63
CA ASN A 211 -1.69 -0.50 -0.52
C ASN A 211 -1.35 0.22 -1.83
N GLY A 212 -0.54 -0.40 -2.69
CA GLY A 212 -0.16 0.16 -3.98
C GLY A 212 0.38 -0.90 -4.93
N LEU A 213 0.15 -0.68 -6.22
CA LEU A 213 0.66 -1.51 -7.31
C LEU A 213 1.44 -0.63 -8.29
N CYS A 214 2.70 -0.96 -8.54
CA CYS A 214 3.52 -0.29 -9.55
C CYS A 214 3.88 -1.29 -10.65
N LEU A 215 3.49 -1.02 -11.89
CA LEU A 215 3.86 -1.82 -13.05
C LEU A 215 5.16 -1.28 -13.66
N VAL A 216 6.11 -2.17 -13.95
CA VAL A 216 7.48 -1.81 -14.36
C VAL A 216 7.52 -1.07 -15.70
N ASP A 217 6.57 -1.33 -16.60
CA ASP A 217 6.49 -0.67 -17.92
C ASP A 217 5.92 0.77 -17.86
N LYS A 218 5.33 1.19 -16.70
CA LYS A 218 4.82 2.55 -16.48
C LYS A 218 4.85 2.90 -14.99
N PRO A 219 6.04 3.11 -14.42
CA PRO A 219 6.20 3.21 -12.97
C PRO A 219 5.64 4.50 -12.35
N THR A 220 5.60 5.57 -13.12
CA THR A 220 5.18 6.90 -12.65
C THR A 220 3.79 7.30 -13.11
N ASP A 221 3.14 6.46 -13.93
CA ASP A 221 1.75 6.74 -14.27
C ASP A 221 0.90 6.67 -13.01
N ASP A 222 0.37 7.81 -12.62
CA ASP A 222 -0.89 7.83 -11.90
C ASP A 222 -1.88 7.08 -12.78
N LEU A 223 -2.19 5.85 -12.40
CA LEU A 223 -3.22 5.07 -13.08
C LEU A 223 -4.43 5.98 -13.28
N PRO A 224 -4.93 6.14 -14.52
CA PRO A 224 -5.87 7.20 -14.88
C PRO A 224 -7.15 7.22 -14.06
#